data_278ae0a00fd5d40064c705c1dbb39daf
#
_entry.id   278ae0a00fd5d40064c705c1dbb39daf
#
_cell.length_a   1.000
_cell.length_b   1.000
_cell.length_c   1.000
_cell.angle_alpha   90.00
_cell.angle_beta   90.00
_cell.angle_gamma   90.00
#
_symmetry.space_group_name_H-M   'P 1'
#
loop_
_entity.id
_entity.type
_entity.pdbx_description
1 polymer ?
#
loop_
_entity_poly.entity_id
_entity_poly.type
_entity_poly.pdbx_seq_one_letter_code
_entity_poly.pdbx_strand_id
1 'polypeptide(L)'
;MLKTIFDALERPCDKFEHYFPLYERHFSQFVGKSPKILEIGVQYGGSAELWFKYFGAGTQVHGVDIAPHCQATEYLQLYIGDQGSEAFWDTHFVAAGAGDFDIIIDDGSHDNPHQVVTLQKTFNLLKDGGIYWCEDTHTSYYHNVRVSDGGYLNKKSFIEYSKQLIDVINSQHTHFAIGVGPTNGPHVDEKLVALYRKTQAIHFYDSVVTIEKGPPVNFQRTIHAPAVR
;
A
#
# COMPACT_ATOMS: atom_id res chain seq x y z
N MET A 1 -0.70 -20.97 -7.38
CA MET A 1 -2.01 -21.11 -6.70
C MET A 1 -2.95 -19.97 -7.05
N LEU A 2 -2.57 -18.72 -6.89
CA LEU A 2 -3.43 -17.54 -7.13
C LEU A 2 -3.93 -17.46 -8.57
N LYS A 3 -3.06 -17.68 -9.57
CA LYS A 3 -3.45 -17.66 -10.99
C LYS A 3 -4.51 -18.72 -11.33
N THR A 4 -4.44 -19.91 -10.74
CA THR A 4 -5.46 -20.97 -10.93
C THR A 4 -6.82 -20.53 -10.36
N ILE A 5 -6.83 -19.81 -9.23
CA ILE A 5 -8.05 -19.24 -8.66
C ILE A 5 -8.60 -18.15 -9.58
N PHE A 6 -7.72 -17.27 -10.08
CA PHE A 6 -8.09 -16.20 -11.00
C PHE A 6 -8.77 -16.75 -12.27
N ASP A 7 -8.21 -17.79 -12.88
CA ASP A 7 -8.78 -18.43 -14.08
C ASP A 7 -10.14 -19.09 -13.85
N ALA A 8 -10.53 -19.30 -12.59
CA ALA A 8 -11.80 -19.90 -12.18
C ALA A 8 -12.76 -18.89 -11.51
N LEU A 9 -12.52 -17.58 -11.65
CA LEU A 9 -13.42 -16.56 -11.12
C LEU A 9 -14.76 -16.57 -11.90
N GLU A 10 -15.83 -16.26 -11.18
CA GLU A 10 -17.16 -16.11 -11.76
C GLU A 10 -17.42 -14.66 -12.21
N ARG A 11 -16.71 -13.70 -11.60
CA ARG A 11 -16.84 -12.27 -11.89
C ARG A 11 -15.67 -11.79 -12.74
N PRO A 12 -15.90 -10.81 -13.63
CA PRO A 12 -14.82 -10.20 -14.40
C PRO A 12 -13.74 -9.60 -13.48
N CYS A 13 -12.48 -9.87 -13.80
CA CYS A 13 -11.32 -9.32 -13.15
C CYS A 13 -10.19 -9.19 -14.17
N ASP A 14 -9.50 -8.08 -14.19
CA ASP A 14 -8.35 -7.83 -15.05
C ASP A 14 -7.10 -7.63 -14.19
N LYS A 15 -6.02 -8.34 -14.49
CA LYS A 15 -4.72 -8.23 -13.80
C LYS A 15 -3.59 -8.57 -14.77
N PHE A 16 -2.52 -7.82 -14.71
CA PHE A 16 -1.32 -8.19 -15.47
C PHE A 16 -0.73 -9.52 -15.00
N GLU A 17 -0.32 -10.37 -15.94
CA GLU A 17 0.24 -11.69 -15.66
C GLU A 17 1.43 -11.65 -14.68
N HIS A 18 2.29 -10.65 -14.79
CA HIS A 18 3.47 -10.51 -13.93
C HIS A 18 3.16 -10.09 -12.49
N TYR A 19 1.89 -9.71 -12.17
CA TYR A 19 1.49 -9.41 -10.78
C TYR A 19 1.30 -10.68 -9.95
N PHE A 20 0.87 -11.81 -10.55
CA PHE A 20 0.57 -13.02 -9.78
C PHE A 20 1.72 -13.53 -8.91
N PRO A 21 2.97 -13.69 -9.42
CA PRO A 21 4.08 -14.09 -8.56
C PRO A 21 4.43 -13.04 -7.49
N LEU A 22 4.13 -11.77 -7.73
CA LEU A 22 4.37 -10.70 -6.76
C LEU A 22 3.32 -10.75 -5.64
N TYR A 23 2.04 -10.94 -5.98
CA TYR A 23 0.98 -11.16 -4.98
C TYR A 23 1.32 -12.38 -4.10
N GLU A 24 1.69 -13.51 -4.69
CA GLU A 24 2.05 -14.69 -3.91
C GLU A 24 3.25 -14.44 -3.00
N ARG A 25 4.25 -13.69 -3.44
CA ARG A 25 5.41 -13.30 -2.63
C ARG A 25 5.01 -12.54 -1.37
N HIS A 26 4.14 -11.53 -1.50
CA HIS A 26 3.81 -10.64 -0.41
C HIS A 26 2.60 -11.11 0.40
N PHE A 27 1.62 -11.73 -0.24
CA PHE A 27 0.33 -12.01 0.38
C PHE A 27 0.19 -13.43 0.92
N SER A 28 1.05 -14.38 0.51
CA SER A 28 0.97 -15.78 0.99
C SER A 28 1.00 -15.92 2.51
N GLN A 29 1.65 -14.99 3.19
CA GLN A 29 1.71 -14.96 4.66
C GLN A 29 0.34 -14.78 5.33
N PHE A 30 -0.67 -14.29 4.61
CA PHE A 30 -2.04 -14.07 5.13
C PHE A 30 -3.01 -15.20 4.78
N VAL A 31 -2.60 -16.19 3.98
CA VAL A 31 -3.44 -17.33 3.63
C VAL A 31 -3.86 -18.10 4.88
N GLY A 32 -5.16 -18.36 5.02
CA GLY A 32 -5.74 -19.02 6.18
C GLY A 32 -5.82 -18.18 7.46
N LYS A 33 -5.51 -16.89 7.39
CA LYS A 33 -5.54 -15.97 8.55
C LYS A 33 -6.74 -15.01 8.56
N SER A 34 -7.66 -15.17 7.63
CA SER A 34 -8.85 -14.32 7.50
C SER A 34 -8.53 -12.81 7.47
N PRO A 35 -7.68 -12.35 6.55
CA PRO A 35 -7.24 -10.96 6.54
C PRO A 35 -8.40 -10.00 6.27
N LYS A 36 -8.29 -8.79 6.83
CA LYS A 36 -9.12 -7.65 6.52
C LYS A 36 -8.43 -6.81 5.46
N ILE A 37 -9.06 -6.63 4.32
CA ILE A 37 -8.51 -6.00 3.14
C ILE A 37 -9.28 -4.71 2.84
N LEU A 38 -8.56 -3.63 2.54
CA LEU A 38 -9.11 -2.47 1.86
C LEU A 38 -8.68 -2.54 0.40
N GLU A 39 -9.62 -2.51 -0.52
CA GLU A 39 -9.36 -2.45 -1.96
C GLU A 39 -10.02 -1.22 -2.56
N ILE A 40 -9.24 -0.40 -3.26
CA ILE A 40 -9.71 0.75 -4.02
C ILE A 40 -9.79 0.32 -5.48
N GLY A 41 -10.96 0.50 -6.10
CA GLY A 41 -11.22 0.03 -7.46
C GLY A 41 -11.74 -1.41 -7.49
N VAL A 42 -12.95 -1.65 -7.02
CA VAL A 42 -13.54 -3.00 -7.02
C VAL A 42 -14.35 -3.33 -8.27
N GLN A 43 -14.73 -2.34 -9.06
CA GLN A 43 -15.41 -2.45 -10.35
C GLN A 43 -16.52 -3.52 -10.38
N TYR A 44 -16.27 -4.71 -10.92
CA TYR A 44 -17.21 -5.84 -10.99
C TYR A 44 -17.13 -6.80 -9.78
N GLY A 45 -16.21 -6.56 -8.85
CA GLY A 45 -16.02 -7.37 -7.65
C GLY A 45 -15.25 -8.68 -7.86
N GLY A 46 -14.61 -8.84 -9.03
CA GLY A 46 -13.84 -10.04 -9.33
C GLY A 46 -12.57 -10.16 -8.50
N SER A 47 -11.89 -9.07 -8.23
CA SER A 47 -10.73 -9.04 -7.34
C SER A 47 -11.13 -9.37 -5.90
N ALA A 48 -12.24 -8.85 -5.39
CA ALA A 48 -12.74 -9.22 -4.06
C ALA A 48 -13.06 -10.72 -3.95
N GLU A 49 -13.63 -11.32 -5.02
CA GLU A 49 -13.82 -12.76 -5.12
C GLU A 49 -12.48 -13.52 -5.10
N LEU A 50 -11.48 -13.02 -5.85
CA LEU A 50 -10.12 -13.56 -5.89
C LEU A 50 -9.52 -13.62 -4.49
N TRP A 51 -9.57 -12.50 -3.75
CA TRP A 51 -9.01 -12.44 -2.41
C TRP A 51 -9.73 -13.36 -1.43
N PHE A 52 -11.06 -13.39 -1.47
CA PHE A 52 -11.84 -14.31 -0.63
C PHE A 52 -11.48 -15.77 -0.89
N LYS A 53 -11.39 -16.18 -2.16
CA LYS A 53 -11.01 -17.55 -2.53
C LYS A 53 -9.54 -17.87 -2.19
N TYR A 54 -8.64 -16.89 -2.30
CA TYR A 54 -7.21 -17.06 -2.04
C TYR A 54 -6.87 -17.17 -0.56
N PHE A 55 -7.40 -16.26 0.24
CA PHE A 55 -7.09 -16.22 1.69
C PHE A 55 -7.97 -17.17 2.51
N GLY A 56 -9.14 -17.53 2.00
CA GLY A 56 -10.06 -18.48 2.64
C GLY A 56 -11.17 -17.82 3.45
N ALA A 57 -11.96 -18.65 4.08
CA ALA A 57 -13.12 -18.24 4.86
C ALA A 57 -12.77 -17.26 5.97
N GLY A 58 -13.65 -16.26 6.18
CA GLY A 58 -13.46 -15.19 7.16
C GLY A 58 -12.72 -13.96 6.62
N THR A 59 -12.18 -14.02 5.39
CA THR A 59 -11.62 -12.85 4.71
C THR A 59 -12.71 -11.79 4.52
N GLN A 60 -12.39 -10.53 4.82
CA GLN A 60 -13.28 -9.40 4.65
C GLN A 60 -12.64 -8.38 3.72
N VAL A 61 -13.34 -8.01 2.65
CA VAL A 61 -12.93 -6.98 1.71
C VAL A 61 -13.80 -5.73 1.92
N HIS A 62 -13.16 -4.62 2.22
CA HIS A 62 -13.75 -3.30 2.23
C HIS A 62 -13.41 -2.64 0.90
N GLY A 63 -14.36 -2.60 -0.02
CA GLY A 63 -14.16 -2.07 -1.37
C GLY A 63 -14.58 -0.61 -1.46
N VAL A 64 -13.69 0.24 -1.98
CA VAL A 64 -13.98 1.63 -2.32
C VAL A 64 -14.02 1.76 -3.84
N ASP A 65 -15.07 2.36 -4.37
CA ASP A 65 -15.20 2.65 -5.80
C ASP A 65 -16.05 3.90 -6.02
N ILE A 66 -15.76 4.64 -7.08
CA ILE A 66 -16.56 5.83 -7.43
C ILE A 66 -17.90 5.44 -8.06
N ALA A 67 -17.95 4.32 -8.76
CA ALA A 67 -19.14 3.80 -9.45
C ALA A 67 -19.05 2.27 -9.62
N PRO A 68 -19.20 1.47 -8.54
CA PRO A 68 -19.08 0.02 -8.62
C PRO A 68 -20.18 -0.60 -9.48
N HIS A 69 -19.81 -1.59 -10.27
CA HIS A 69 -20.73 -2.43 -11.07
C HIS A 69 -21.07 -3.75 -10.37
N CYS A 70 -20.83 -3.84 -9.08
CA CYS A 70 -21.15 -5.00 -8.24
C CYS A 70 -21.96 -4.59 -7.02
N GLN A 71 -22.45 -5.58 -6.29
CA GLN A 71 -23.14 -5.41 -5.03
C GLN A 71 -22.32 -5.99 -3.88
N ALA A 72 -22.58 -5.49 -2.67
CA ALA A 72 -22.01 -6.06 -1.46
C ALA A 72 -22.38 -7.55 -1.33
N THR A 73 -21.49 -8.32 -0.72
CA THR A 73 -21.67 -9.75 -0.45
C THR A 73 -21.34 -10.04 1.02
N GLU A 74 -21.37 -11.28 1.42
CA GLU A 74 -20.96 -11.68 2.76
C GLU A 74 -19.48 -11.37 3.07
N TYR A 75 -18.62 -11.32 2.02
CA TYR A 75 -17.18 -11.00 2.15
C TYR A 75 -16.80 -9.61 1.61
N LEU A 76 -17.70 -8.90 0.92
CA LEU A 76 -17.44 -7.58 0.32
C LEU A 76 -18.40 -6.53 0.88
N GLN A 77 -17.86 -5.56 1.61
CA GLN A 77 -18.54 -4.33 2.00
C GLN A 77 -18.15 -3.21 1.04
N LEU A 78 -19.13 -2.48 0.50
CA LEU A 78 -18.90 -1.40 -0.47
C LEU A 78 -19.02 -0.02 0.16
N TYR A 79 -18.10 0.86 -0.22
CA TYR A 79 -18.10 2.29 0.06
C TYR A 79 -18.02 3.04 -1.26
N ILE A 80 -19.01 3.88 -1.55
CA ILE A 80 -19.04 4.67 -2.77
C ILE A 80 -18.39 6.02 -2.49
N GLY A 81 -17.32 6.33 -3.22
CA GLY A 81 -16.60 7.59 -3.07
C GLY A 81 -15.39 7.71 -3.98
N ASP A 82 -14.89 8.94 -4.06
CA ASP A 82 -13.73 9.30 -4.86
C ASP A 82 -12.45 9.17 -4.02
N GLN A 83 -11.53 8.29 -4.45
CA GLN A 83 -10.24 8.08 -3.78
C GLN A 83 -9.35 9.33 -3.74
N GLY A 84 -9.53 10.26 -4.68
CA GLY A 84 -8.84 11.55 -4.70
C GLY A 84 -9.40 12.57 -3.72
N SER A 85 -10.56 12.30 -3.12
CA SER A 85 -11.21 13.21 -2.18
C SER A 85 -10.74 12.97 -0.73
N GLU A 86 -9.94 13.89 -0.18
CA GLU A 86 -9.57 13.85 1.22
C GLU A 86 -10.79 13.84 2.15
N ALA A 87 -11.83 14.61 1.81
CA ALA A 87 -13.07 14.66 2.59
C ALA A 87 -13.78 13.31 2.64
N PHE A 88 -13.74 12.51 1.56
CA PHE A 88 -14.29 11.16 1.57
C PHE A 88 -13.59 10.30 2.63
N TRP A 89 -12.27 10.29 2.65
CA TRP A 89 -11.49 9.51 3.61
C TRP A 89 -11.75 9.95 5.05
N ASP A 90 -11.69 11.25 5.32
CA ASP A 90 -11.75 11.79 6.68
C ASP A 90 -13.16 11.69 7.29
N THR A 91 -14.21 11.89 6.48
CA THR A 91 -15.56 12.02 7.00
C THR A 91 -16.47 10.80 6.77
N HIS A 92 -16.29 10.09 5.65
CA HIS A 92 -17.16 8.95 5.32
C HIS A 92 -16.52 7.61 5.67
N PHE A 93 -15.27 7.40 5.25
CA PHE A 93 -14.61 6.11 5.39
C PHE A 93 -14.17 5.85 6.85
N VAL A 94 -13.47 6.79 7.45
CA VAL A 94 -13.02 6.69 8.85
C VAL A 94 -14.21 6.75 9.81
N ALA A 95 -15.19 7.61 9.55
CA ALA A 95 -16.41 7.70 10.37
C ALA A 95 -17.26 6.41 10.35
N ALA A 96 -17.16 5.60 9.29
CA ALA A 96 -17.78 4.28 9.23
C ALA A 96 -17.04 3.22 10.09
N GLY A 97 -16.01 3.60 10.84
CA GLY A 97 -15.22 2.70 11.70
C GLY A 97 -14.30 1.77 10.92
N ALA A 98 -14.02 2.08 9.66
CA ALA A 98 -13.11 1.28 8.86
C ALA A 98 -11.64 1.53 9.28
N GLY A 99 -10.90 0.45 9.50
CA GLY A 99 -9.49 0.49 9.91
C GLY A 99 -8.98 -0.89 10.26
N ASP A 100 -7.75 -0.96 10.77
CA ASP A 100 -7.08 -2.21 11.14
C ASP A 100 -7.00 -3.22 9.99
N PHE A 101 -6.57 -2.75 8.82
CA PHE A 101 -6.39 -3.60 7.65
C PHE A 101 -5.08 -4.37 7.70
N ASP A 102 -5.11 -5.61 7.23
CA ASP A 102 -3.92 -6.43 7.02
C ASP A 102 -3.28 -6.13 5.66
N ILE A 103 -4.11 -5.79 4.67
CA ILE A 103 -3.69 -5.46 3.30
C ILE A 103 -4.50 -4.25 2.82
N ILE A 104 -3.84 -3.30 2.17
CA ILE A 104 -4.47 -2.21 1.42
C ILE A 104 -4.00 -2.32 -0.03
N ILE A 105 -4.94 -2.38 -0.97
CA ILE A 105 -4.70 -2.48 -2.41
C ILE A 105 -5.26 -1.23 -3.08
N ASP A 106 -4.41 -0.45 -3.73
CA ASP A 106 -4.81 0.67 -4.58
C ASP A 106 -4.73 0.24 -6.04
N ASP A 107 -5.88 -0.11 -6.59
CA ASP A 107 -6.13 -0.50 -7.98
C ASP A 107 -7.29 0.34 -8.56
N GLY A 108 -7.28 1.63 -8.22
CA GLY A 108 -8.41 2.53 -8.50
C GLY A 108 -8.26 3.32 -9.79
N SER A 109 -8.12 4.65 -9.67
CA SER A 109 -8.09 5.55 -10.83
C SER A 109 -6.77 5.58 -11.58
N HIS A 110 -5.69 5.11 -10.98
CA HIS A 110 -4.29 5.17 -11.44
C HIS A 110 -3.81 6.60 -11.73
N ASP A 111 -4.54 7.60 -11.22
CA ASP A 111 -4.13 9.01 -11.26
C ASP A 111 -3.12 9.26 -10.13
N ASN A 112 -1.95 9.82 -10.47
CA ASN A 112 -0.87 9.98 -9.50
C ASN A 112 -1.25 10.80 -8.27
N PRO A 113 -1.90 11.96 -8.38
CA PRO A 113 -2.43 12.69 -7.22
C PRO A 113 -3.37 11.84 -6.36
N HIS A 114 -4.24 11.04 -6.97
CA HIS A 114 -5.19 10.20 -6.24
C HIS A 114 -4.48 9.06 -5.50
N GLN A 115 -3.51 8.39 -6.13
CA GLN A 115 -2.68 7.38 -5.47
C GLN A 115 -1.92 7.95 -4.27
N VAL A 116 -1.40 9.19 -4.38
CA VAL A 116 -0.74 9.88 -3.26
C VAL A 116 -1.73 10.15 -2.13
N VAL A 117 -2.92 10.68 -2.44
CA VAL A 117 -3.97 10.94 -1.43
C VAL A 117 -4.37 9.64 -0.74
N THR A 118 -4.61 8.57 -1.52
CA THR A 118 -4.96 7.25 -0.98
C THR A 118 -3.91 6.76 0.00
N LEU A 119 -2.62 6.78 -0.37
CA LEU A 119 -1.54 6.36 0.51
C LEU A 119 -1.49 7.21 1.80
N GLN A 120 -1.60 8.53 1.69
CA GLN A 120 -1.59 9.44 2.84
C GLN A 120 -2.73 9.18 3.82
N LYS A 121 -3.93 8.94 3.30
CA LYS A 121 -5.14 8.77 4.11
C LYS A 121 -5.29 7.36 4.69
N THR A 122 -4.73 6.36 4.03
CA THR A 122 -4.98 4.96 4.42
C THR A 122 -3.80 4.27 5.10
N PHE A 123 -2.57 4.76 4.96
CA PHE A 123 -1.40 4.12 5.56
C PHE A 123 -1.53 3.90 7.08
N ASN A 124 -2.14 4.84 7.80
CA ASN A 124 -2.35 4.70 9.24
C ASN A 124 -3.46 3.69 9.59
N LEU A 125 -4.34 3.36 8.64
CA LEU A 125 -5.37 2.33 8.80
C LEU A 125 -4.82 0.91 8.63
N LEU A 126 -3.58 0.78 8.16
CA LEU A 126 -2.88 -0.50 8.03
C LEU A 126 -2.30 -0.92 9.38
N LYS A 127 -2.42 -2.20 9.73
CA LYS A 127 -1.79 -2.79 10.94
C LYS A 127 -0.26 -2.83 10.82
N ASP A 128 0.42 -2.94 11.94
CA ASP A 128 1.83 -3.35 11.96
C ASP A 128 1.93 -4.81 11.46
N GLY A 129 2.82 -5.09 10.53
CA GLY A 129 2.91 -6.34 9.76
C GLY A 129 2.04 -6.36 8.51
N GLY A 130 1.28 -5.31 8.25
CA GLY A 130 0.43 -5.18 7.08
C GLY A 130 1.17 -4.66 5.85
N ILE A 131 0.51 -4.77 4.69
CA ILE A 131 1.07 -4.43 3.38
C ILE A 131 0.16 -3.43 2.66
N TYR A 132 0.75 -2.31 2.22
CA TYR A 132 0.18 -1.42 1.23
C TYR A 132 0.70 -1.82 -0.15
N TRP A 133 -0.20 -1.98 -1.11
CA TRP A 133 0.07 -2.42 -2.48
C TRP A 133 -0.58 -1.46 -3.46
N CYS A 134 0.18 -0.84 -4.33
CA CYS A 134 -0.33 0.05 -5.37
C CYS A 134 -0.02 -0.53 -6.75
N GLU A 135 -1.06 -0.71 -7.55
CA GLU A 135 -0.99 -1.22 -8.93
C GLU A 135 -0.91 -0.10 -9.94
N ASP A 136 -0.56 -0.48 -11.17
CA ASP A 136 -0.54 0.37 -12.36
C ASP A 136 0.26 1.66 -12.20
N THR A 137 1.33 1.58 -11.37
CA THR A 137 2.22 2.72 -11.12
C THR A 137 3.03 3.13 -12.36
N HIS A 138 2.93 2.38 -13.48
CA HIS A 138 3.46 2.78 -14.79
C HIS A 138 2.84 4.08 -15.30
N THR A 139 1.63 4.44 -14.86
CA THR A 139 1.00 5.73 -15.14
C THR A 139 1.85 6.92 -14.65
N SER A 140 2.73 6.70 -13.67
CA SER A 140 3.71 7.68 -13.21
C SER A 140 4.70 8.13 -14.31
N TYR A 141 4.82 7.35 -15.38
CA TYR A 141 5.70 7.66 -16.53
C TYR A 141 4.93 8.24 -17.73
N TYR A 142 3.60 8.27 -17.67
CA TYR A 142 2.78 8.79 -18.77
C TYR A 142 2.81 10.32 -18.78
N HIS A 143 3.37 10.88 -19.84
CA HIS A 143 3.45 12.32 -20.05
C HIS A 143 2.28 12.80 -20.90
N ASN A 144 1.61 13.89 -20.48
CA ASN A 144 0.47 14.49 -21.21
C ASN A 144 -0.72 13.54 -21.44
N VAL A 145 -0.88 12.53 -20.59
CA VAL A 145 -2.07 11.68 -20.59
C VAL A 145 -3.07 12.24 -19.58
N ARG A 146 -4.32 12.39 -20.03
CA ARG A 146 -5.40 13.12 -19.34
C ARG A 146 -5.69 12.64 -17.91
N VAL A 147 -5.29 11.44 -17.57
CA VAL A 147 -5.67 10.78 -16.31
C VAL A 147 -4.49 10.51 -15.37
N SER A 148 -3.27 10.95 -15.66
CA SER A 148 -2.16 10.50 -14.81
C SER A 148 -1.30 11.60 -14.19
N ASP A 149 -1.26 12.81 -14.76
CA ASP A 149 -0.31 13.87 -14.39
C ASP A 149 1.13 13.34 -14.12
N GLY A 150 1.54 12.32 -14.90
CA GLY A 150 2.82 11.63 -14.78
C GLY A 150 3.93 12.26 -15.62
N GLY A 151 4.98 11.49 -15.84
CA GLY A 151 6.15 11.84 -16.64
C GLY A 151 7.44 11.45 -15.92
N TYR A 152 8.46 11.08 -16.68
CA TYR A 152 9.75 10.70 -16.12
C TYR A 152 10.34 11.81 -15.25
N LEU A 153 10.70 11.47 -14.00
CA LEU A 153 11.18 12.40 -12.97
C LEU A 153 10.18 13.51 -12.57
N ASN A 154 8.91 13.35 -12.89
CA ASN A 154 7.89 14.28 -12.42
C ASN A 154 7.67 14.11 -10.91
N LYS A 155 8.05 15.12 -10.13
CA LYS A 155 7.97 15.12 -8.66
C LYS A 155 6.55 14.94 -8.10
N LYS A 156 5.53 15.13 -8.92
CA LYS A 156 4.14 14.91 -8.55
C LYS A 156 3.68 13.46 -8.78
N SER A 157 4.47 12.64 -9.50
CA SER A 157 4.11 11.26 -9.75
C SER A 157 4.19 10.42 -8.47
N PHE A 158 3.37 9.37 -8.41
CA PHE A 158 3.33 8.45 -7.28
C PHE A 158 4.68 7.75 -7.04
N ILE A 159 5.39 7.39 -8.11
CA ILE A 159 6.75 6.80 -8.02
C ILE A 159 7.72 7.78 -7.35
N GLU A 160 7.76 9.05 -7.77
CA GLU A 160 8.66 10.04 -7.16
C GLU A 160 8.26 10.37 -5.71
N TYR A 161 6.96 10.36 -5.41
CA TYR A 161 6.49 10.47 -4.04
C TYR A 161 6.95 9.29 -3.18
N SER A 162 6.75 8.05 -3.68
CA SER A 162 7.12 6.83 -2.96
C SER A 162 8.63 6.71 -2.72
N LYS A 163 9.47 7.21 -3.62
CA LYS A 163 10.93 7.26 -3.43
C LYS A 163 11.36 8.04 -2.19
N GLN A 164 10.60 9.06 -1.78
CA GLN A 164 10.91 9.83 -0.57
C GLN A 164 10.81 8.98 0.70
N LEU A 165 10.05 7.89 0.67
CA LEU A 165 9.92 6.98 1.81
C LEU A 165 11.22 6.20 2.10
N ILE A 166 12.14 6.11 1.13
CA ILE A 166 13.49 5.56 1.34
C ILE A 166 14.23 6.43 2.37
N ASP A 167 14.09 7.74 2.26
CA ASP A 167 14.70 8.68 3.19
C ASP A 167 14.01 8.63 4.56
N VAL A 168 12.70 8.37 4.59
CA VAL A 168 11.96 8.18 5.86
C VAL A 168 12.47 6.98 6.64
N ILE A 169 12.68 5.83 5.98
CA ILE A 169 13.23 4.62 6.63
C ILE A 169 14.59 4.94 7.26
N ASN A 170 15.38 5.79 6.63
CA ASN A 170 16.74 6.15 7.04
C ASN A 170 16.81 7.47 7.83
N SER A 171 15.67 8.09 8.15
CA SER A 171 15.61 9.47 8.69
C SER A 171 16.39 9.66 9.98
N GLN A 172 16.46 8.65 10.86
CA GLN A 172 17.23 8.73 12.10
C GLN A 172 18.73 8.99 11.87
N HIS A 173 19.27 8.58 10.71
CA HIS A 173 20.68 8.78 10.37
C HIS A 173 20.99 10.21 9.95
N THR A 174 19.99 11.02 9.63
CA THR A 174 20.17 12.45 9.33
C THR A 174 20.35 13.27 10.61
N HIS A 175 19.92 12.74 11.77
CA HIS A 175 20.05 13.39 13.07
C HIS A 175 21.24 12.88 13.87
N PHE A 176 21.64 11.63 13.68
CA PHE A 176 22.68 10.98 14.46
C PHE A 176 23.51 9.99 13.65
N ALA A 177 24.83 10.10 13.74
CA ALA A 177 25.75 9.14 13.16
C ALA A 177 26.43 8.28 14.24
N ILE A 178 26.43 6.94 14.05
CA ILE A 178 27.02 6.01 15.02
C ILE A 178 28.51 6.30 15.18
N GLY A 179 28.94 6.47 16.42
CA GLY A 179 30.34 6.72 16.78
C GLY A 179 30.83 8.13 16.52
N VAL A 180 29.96 9.00 15.96
CA VAL A 180 30.29 10.40 15.65
C VAL A 180 29.39 11.37 16.45
N GLY A 181 28.14 11.00 16.68
CA GLY A 181 27.16 11.83 17.37
C GLY A 181 26.21 12.59 16.46
N PRO A 182 25.62 13.71 16.92
CA PRO A 182 24.66 14.49 16.16
C PRO A 182 25.23 15.01 14.84
N THR A 183 24.39 15.01 13.80
CA THR A 183 24.71 15.55 12.47
C THR A 183 24.08 16.93 12.30
N ASN A 184 24.73 17.81 11.52
CA ASN A 184 24.29 19.19 11.26
C ASN A 184 23.81 19.40 9.81
N GLY A 185 23.54 18.29 9.09
CA GLY A 185 23.04 18.34 7.71
C GLY A 185 21.54 18.60 7.62
N PRO A 186 21.01 18.74 6.40
CA PRO A 186 19.57 18.78 6.18
C PRO A 186 18.91 17.49 6.66
N HIS A 187 17.70 17.58 7.16
CA HIS A 187 16.92 16.47 7.68
C HIS A 187 15.79 16.11 6.72
N VAL A 188 15.28 14.88 6.83
CA VAL A 188 14.08 14.44 6.11
C VAL A 188 12.88 15.25 6.61
N ASP A 189 11.93 15.54 5.72
CA ASP A 189 10.70 16.26 6.07
C ASP A 189 10.00 15.59 7.26
N GLU A 190 9.84 16.33 8.36
CA GLU A 190 9.25 15.82 9.59
C GLU A 190 7.80 15.37 9.43
N LYS A 191 7.05 15.96 8.49
CA LYS A 191 5.67 15.54 8.20
C LYS A 191 5.64 14.16 7.54
N LEU A 192 6.55 13.92 6.58
CA LEU A 192 6.70 12.59 5.98
C LEU A 192 7.15 11.56 7.02
N VAL A 193 8.11 11.91 7.87
CA VAL A 193 8.56 11.03 8.95
C VAL A 193 7.41 10.73 9.91
N ALA A 194 6.63 11.73 10.33
CA ALA A 194 5.49 11.52 11.22
C ALA A 194 4.43 10.59 10.63
N LEU A 195 4.17 10.69 9.32
CA LEU A 195 3.17 9.88 8.63
C LEU A 195 3.66 8.44 8.38
N TYR A 196 4.92 8.27 7.99
CA TYR A 196 5.44 6.99 7.48
C TYR A 196 6.57 6.37 8.29
N ARG A 197 6.85 6.83 9.52
CA ARG A 197 7.92 6.28 10.39
C ARG A 197 7.83 4.78 10.67
N LYS A 198 6.67 4.19 10.39
CA LYS A 198 6.42 2.77 10.52
C LYS A 198 6.66 1.99 9.22
N THR A 199 7.21 2.61 8.19
CA THR A 199 7.64 1.91 6.98
C THR A 199 8.86 1.05 7.30
N GLN A 200 8.76 -0.26 7.01
CA GLN A 200 9.84 -1.23 7.21
C GLN A 200 10.61 -1.51 5.93
N ALA A 201 9.89 -1.64 4.82
CA ALA A 201 10.47 -1.90 3.51
C ALA A 201 9.60 -1.28 2.41
N ILE A 202 10.24 -1.01 1.28
CA ILE A 202 9.58 -0.55 0.06
C ILE A 202 10.14 -1.39 -1.08
N HIS A 203 9.24 -1.92 -1.88
CA HIS A 203 9.59 -2.68 -3.06
C HIS A 203 9.02 -2.00 -4.30
N PHE A 204 9.87 -1.79 -5.29
CA PHE A 204 9.49 -1.26 -6.59
C PHE A 204 9.61 -2.39 -7.62
N TYR A 205 8.52 -2.71 -8.27
CA TYR A 205 8.45 -3.66 -9.36
C TYR A 205 8.00 -2.95 -10.63
N ASP A 206 7.97 -3.66 -11.75
CA ASP A 206 7.30 -3.15 -12.94
C ASP A 206 5.81 -2.96 -12.62
N SER A 207 5.37 -1.70 -12.70
CA SER A 207 3.97 -1.27 -12.47
C SER A 207 3.42 -1.46 -11.05
N VAL A 208 4.25 -1.86 -10.06
CA VAL A 208 3.79 -2.05 -8.68
C VAL A 208 4.75 -1.42 -7.67
N VAL A 209 4.18 -0.74 -6.68
CA VAL A 209 4.89 -0.31 -5.46
C VAL A 209 4.26 -0.98 -4.25
N THR A 210 5.09 -1.65 -3.44
CA THR A 210 4.66 -2.30 -2.21
C THR A 210 5.37 -1.70 -1.01
N ILE A 211 4.62 -1.40 0.06
CA ILE A 211 5.14 -0.84 1.30
C ILE A 211 4.76 -1.76 2.46
N GLU A 212 5.76 -2.24 3.19
CA GLU A 212 5.56 -3.04 4.39
C GLU A 212 5.55 -2.12 5.61
N LYS A 213 4.51 -2.23 6.45
CA LYS A 213 4.39 -1.49 7.70
C LYS A 213 4.75 -2.36 8.89
N GLY A 214 5.45 -1.79 9.85
CA GLY A 214 5.79 -2.48 11.09
C GLY A 214 6.15 -1.50 12.21
N PRO A 215 6.53 -1.98 13.38
CA PRO A 215 6.95 -1.12 14.47
C PRO A 215 8.16 -0.28 14.04
N PRO A 216 8.31 0.96 14.52
CA PRO A 216 9.50 1.76 14.24
C PRO A 216 10.77 1.00 14.60
N VAL A 217 11.76 1.04 13.71
CA VAL A 217 13.05 0.39 13.96
C VAL A 217 13.76 1.09 15.12
N ASN A 218 14.07 0.32 16.16
CA ASN A 218 14.92 0.81 17.24
C ASN A 218 16.38 0.61 16.84
N PHE A 219 17.07 1.70 16.58
CA PHE A 219 18.45 1.70 16.14
C PHE A 219 19.40 1.34 17.30
N GLN A 220 19.64 0.06 17.52
CA GLN A 220 20.55 -0.43 18.53
C GLN A 220 21.65 -1.28 17.91
N ARG A 221 22.86 -1.14 18.46
CA ARG A 221 24.02 -1.92 18.05
C ARG A 221 24.29 -3.02 19.07
N THR A 222 24.30 -4.26 18.61
CA THR A 222 24.75 -5.40 19.42
C THR A 222 26.21 -5.69 19.11
N ILE A 223 27.05 -5.77 20.15
CA ILE A 223 28.48 -6.08 20.02
C ILE A 223 28.73 -7.43 20.70
N HIS A 224 29.23 -8.40 19.95
CA HIS A 224 29.80 -9.62 20.52
C HIS A 224 31.31 -9.42 20.67
N ALA A 225 31.78 -9.38 21.89
CA ALA A 225 33.21 -9.38 22.20
C ALA A 225 33.55 -10.73 22.85
N PRO A 226 34.33 -11.61 22.18
CA PRO A 226 34.81 -12.82 22.84
C PRO A 226 35.71 -12.42 24.01
N ALA A 227 35.65 -13.20 25.09
CA ALA A 227 36.50 -12.98 26.22
C ALA A 227 37.98 -13.05 25.76
N VAL A 228 38.71 -11.96 25.98
CA VAL A 228 40.16 -11.96 25.79
C VAL A 228 40.73 -12.94 26.81
N ARG A 229 41.29 -14.07 26.34
CA ARG A 229 42.02 -15.04 27.18
C ARG A 229 43.41 -14.52 27.45
#